data_8e781d96761285eeef57ba56731eb85c
#
_entry.id   8e781d96761285eeef57ba56731eb85c
#
_cell.length_a   1.000
_cell.length_b   1.000
_cell.length_c   1.000
_cell.angle_alpha   90.00
_cell.angle_beta   90.00
_cell.angle_gamma   90.00
#
_symmetry.space_group_name_H-M   'P 1'
#
loop_
_entity.id
_entity.type
_entity.pdbx_description
1 polymer ?
#
loop_
_entity_poly.entity_id
_entity_poly.type
_entity_poly.pdbx_seq_one_letter_code
_entity_poly.pdbx_strand_id
1 'polypeptide(L)'
;MTYAELLADNQRLRKRIIELEQENARLKGLDEPLLPESRSPTLESHKSLTEEEKEIELRRRVNLFRSLFRGREDVYAQRFVTKDGERGYQPVCRNRWSIECKAHKYKCEGCAHRDLVPLDDAIIRRHLNKGAKETDIIGLFPIMEDNTCFFPDFINASPIFV
;
A
#
# COMPACT_ATOMS: atom_id res chain seq x y z
N MET A 1 -17.30 -9.27 27.32
CA MET A 1 -17.53 -10.31 26.29
C MET A 1 -16.59 -11.46 26.59
N THR A 2 -17.13 -12.63 26.88
CA THR A 2 -16.36 -13.83 27.23
C THR A 2 -15.87 -14.55 25.96
N TYR A 3 -14.86 -15.40 26.09
CA TYR A 3 -14.39 -16.23 24.97
C TYR A 3 -15.49 -17.11 24.37
N ALA A 4 -16.39 -17.62 25.22
CA ALA A 4 -17.54 -18.41 24.79
C ALA A 4 -18.55 -17.62 23.95
N GLU A 5 -18.81 -16.36 24.31
CA GLU A 5 -19.66 -15.45 23.53
C GLU A 5 -19.06 -15.14 22.15
N LEU A 6 -17.76 -14.89 22.10
CA LEU A 6 -17.04 -14.68 20.84
C LEU A 6 -17.08 -15.90 19.92
N LEU A 7 -16.96 -17.10 20.50
CA LEU A 7 -17.01 -18.35 19.74
C LEU A 7 -18.43 -18.58 19.16
N ALA A 8 -19.45 -18.34 19.96
CA ALA A 8 -20.85 -18.45 19.53
C ALA A 8 -21.17 -17.44 18.41
N ASP A 9 -20.70 -16.22 18.55
CA ASP A 9 -20.90 -15.15 17.54
C ASP A 9 -20.17 -15.49 16.22
N ASN A 10 -18.96 -16.01 16.32
CA ASN A 10 -18.18 -16.45 15.14
C ASN A 10 -18.89 -17.60 14.41
N GLN A 11 -19.46 -18.55 15.14
CA GLN A 11 -20.24 -19.64 14.55
C GLN A 11 -21.50 -19.12 13.85
N ARG A 12 -22.21 -18.16 14.46
CA ARG A 12 -23.38 -17.51 13.88
C ARG A 12 -23.04 -16.78 12.58
N LEU A 13 -21.95 -16.00 12.59
CA LEU A 13 -21.50 -15.26 11.42
C LEU A 13 -21.08 -16.19 10.27
N ARG A 14 -20.40 -17.29 10.57
CA ARG A 14 -20.05 -18.32 9.55
C ARG A 14 -21.29 -18.93 8.91
N LYS A 15 -22.31 -19.26 9.68
CA LYS A 15 -23.59 -19.75 9.13
C LYS A 15 -24.22 -18.70 8.21
N ARG A 16 -24.23 -17.44 8.62
CA ARG A 16 -24.81 -16.36 7.82
C ARG A 16 -24.05 -16.13 6.50
N ILE A 17 -22.73 -16.26 6.51
CA ILE A 17 -21.91 -16.19 5.30
C ILE A 17 -22.34 -17.31 4.32
N ILE A 18 -22.44 -18.55 4.78
CA ILE A 18 -22.84 -19.68 3.93
C ILE A 18 -24.24 -19.45 3.34
N GLU A 19 -25.21 -18.97 4.12
CA GLU A 19 -26.56 -18.65 3.64
C GLU A 19 -26.52 -17.58 2.54
N LEU A 20 -25.75 -16.51 2.74
CA LEU A 20 -25.63 -15.43 1.77
C LEU A 20 -24.89 -15.87 0.49
N GLU A 21 -23.91 -16.74 0.60
CA GLU A 21 -23.21 -17.32 -0.55
C GLU A 21 -24.15 -18.21 -1.38
N GLN A 22 -24.97 -19.04 -0.74
CA GLN A 22 -25.99 -19.85 -1.40
C GLN A 22 -27.04 -18.98 -2.11
N GLU A 23 -27.51 -17.93 -1.45
CA GLU A 23 -28.47 -17.00 -2.04
C GLU A 23 -27.87 -16.25 -3.24
N ASN A 24 -26.61 -15.82 -3.13
CA ASN A 24 -25.89 -15.22 -4.24
C ASN A 24 -25.71 -16.19 -5.42
N ALA A 25 -25.38 -17.46 -5.16
CA ALA A 25 -25.28 -18.48 -6.20
C ALA A 25 -26.62 -18.68 -6.92
N ARG A 26 -27.72 -18.77 -6.16
CA ARG A 26 -29.07 -18.87 -6.71
C ARG A 26 -29.46 -17.67 -7.55
N LEU A 27 -29.15 -16.45 -7.08
CA LEU A 27 -29.46 -15.22 -7.82
C LEU A 27 -28.62 -15.07 -9.10
N LYS A 28 -27.44 -15.67 -9.13
CA LYS A 28 -26.58 -15.70 -10.32
C LYS A 28 -26.90 -16.83 -11.30
N GLY A 29 -27.91 -17.67 -11.01
CA GLY A 29 -28.29 -18.81 -11.84
C GLY A 29 -27.29 -19.95 -11.83
N LEU A 30 -26.47 -20.03 -10.81
CA LEU A 30 -25.50 -21.10 -10.61
C LEU A 30 -26.13 -22.16 -9.68
N ASP A 31 -26.89 -23.09 -10.26
CA ASP A 31 -27.58 -24.20 -9.51
C ASP A 31 -26.62 -25.36 -9.20
N GLU A 32 -25.41 -25.11 -8.72
CA GLU A 32 -24.57 -26.19 -8.21
C GLU A 32 -24.27 -25.99 -6.72
N PRO A 33 -24.59 -27.02 -5.87
CA PRO A 33 -24.31 -26.94 -4.44
C PRO A 33 -22.80 -27.06 -4.21
N LEU A 34 -22.17 -25.95 -3.79
CA LEU A 34 -20.79 -25.96 -3.31
C LEU A 34 -20.73 -26.72 -1.97
N LEU A 35 -20.37 -27.99 -2.03
CA LEU A 35 -19.94 -28.76 -0.85
C LEU A 35 -18.66 -28.14 -0.27
N PRO A 36 -18.54 -28.03 1.06
CA PRO A 36 -17.34 -27.50 1.67
C PRO A 36 -16.21 -28.55 1.65
N GLU A 37 -15.55 -28.69 0.53
CA GLU A 37 -14.25 -29.31 0.54
C GLU A 37 -13.22 -28.32 1.07
N SER A 38 -12.49 -28.72 2.09
CA SER A 38 -11.31 -28.05 2.60
C SER A 38 -10.25 -27.96 1.49
N ARG A 39 -10.37 -26.98 0.62
CA ARG A 39 -9.31 -26.65 -0.33
C ARG A 39 -8.37 -25.67 0.34
N SER A 40 -7.21 -26.18 0.73
CA SER A 40 -5.99 -25.36 0.70
C SER A 40 -5.96 -24.59 -0.63
N PRO A 41 -5.56 -23.33 -0.67
CA PRO A 41 -5.51 -22.57 -1.92
C PRO A 41 -4.49 -23.26 -2.83
N THR A 42 -4.97 -24.22 -3.64
CA THR A 42 -4.21 -24.71 -4.78
C THR A 42 -4.04 -23.51 -5.69
N LEU A 43 -2.79 -23.16 -5.98
CA LEU A 43 -2.45 -22.17 -7.00
C LEU A 43 -3.17 -22.57 -8.29
N GLU A 44 -4.34 -21.97 -8.53
CA GLU A 44 -4.97 -22.05 -9.84
C GLU A 44 -4.01 -21.44 -10.85
N SER A 45 -3.74 -22.22 -11.90
CA SER A 45 -2.90 -21.82 -13.01
C SER A 45 -3.24 -20.40 -13.43
N HIS A 46 -2.27 -19.49 -13.33
CA HIS A 46 -2.38 -18.11 -13.73
C HIS A 46 -2.80 -18.05 -15.20
N LYS A 47 -4.11 -17.93 -15.45
CA LYS A 47 -4.61 -17.48 -16.73
C LYS A 47 -3.93 -16.14 -16.97
N SER A 48 -3.13 -16.03 -18.00
CA SER A 48 -2.41 -14.80 -18.30
C SER A 48 -3.43 -13.68 -18.51
N LEU A 49 -3.49 -12.75 -17.56
CA LEU A 49 -4.36 -11.58 -17.66
C LEU A 49 -4.05 -10.83 -18.96
N THR A 50 -5.08 -10.32 -19.61
CA THR A 50 -4.90 -9.40 -20.74
C THR A 50 -4.20 -8.12 -20.28
N GLU A 51 -3.63 -7.36 -21.18
CA GLU A 51 -2.96 -6.10 -20.84
C GLU A 51 -3.95 -5.09 -20.21
N GLU A 52 -5.20 -5.10 -20.64
CA GLU A 52 -6.26 -4.27 -20.07
C GLU A 52 -6.58 -4.68 -18.61
N GLU A 53 -6.70 -5.97 -18.36
CA GLU A 53 -6.93 -6.48 -16.98
C GLU A 53 -5.75 -6.17 -16.06
N LYS A 54 -4.51 -6.24 -16.54
CA LYS A 54 -3.31 -5.86 -15.80
C LYS A 54 -3.31 -4.37 -15.45
N GLU A 55 -3.70 -3.51 -16.39
CA GLU A 55 -3.78 -2.06 -16.15
C GLU A 55 -4.87 -1.71 -15.13
N ILE A 56 -6.04 -2.35 -15.23
CA ILE A 56 -7.14 -2.18 -14.26
C ILE A 56 -6.68 -2.60 -12.85
N GLU A 57 -6.05 -3.77 -12.75
CA GLU A 57 -5.55 -4.27 -11.47
C GLU A 57 -4.45 -3.37 -10.89
N LEU A 58 -3.55 -2.89 -11.73
CA LEU A 58 -2.49 -1.97 -11.30
C LEU A 58 -3.08 -0.65 -10.78
N ARG A 59 -4.07 -0.08 -11.47
CA ARG A 59 -4.78 1.12 -11.02
C ARG A 59 -5.47 0.89 -9.68
N ARG A 60 -6.13 -0.26 -9.50
CA ARG A 60 -6.75 -0.65 -8.25
C ARG A 60 -5.73 -0.71 -7.11
N ARG A 61 -4.55 -1.28 -7.36
CA ARG A 61 -3.46 -1.37 -6.37
C ARG A 61 -2.89 0.00 -6.01
N VAL A 62 -2.74 0.91 -6.97
CA VAL A 62 -2.32 2.29 -6.72
C VAL A 62 -3.33 3.01 -5.83
N ASN A 63 -4.63 2.89 -6.13
CA ASN A 63 -5.68 3.49 -5.31
C ASN A 63 -5.70 2.91 -3.89
N LEU A 64 -5.53 1.61 -3.75
CA LEU A 64 -5.42 0.95 -2.45
C LEU A 64 -4.20 1.44 -1.68
N PHE A 65 -3.04 1.56 -2.33
CA PHE A 65 -1.84 2.11 -1.72
C PHE A 65 -2.09 3.52 -1.16
N ARG A 66 -2.68 4.42 -1.95
CA ARG A 66 -3.02 5.78 -1.51
C ARG A 66 -4.03 5.81 -0.37
N SER A 67 -4.96 4.87 -0.31
CA SER A 67 -5.95 4.80 0.77
C SER A 67 -5.37 4.34 2.10
N LEU A 68 -4.39 3.43 2.04
CA LEU A 68 -3.76 2.84 3.23
C LEU A 68 -2.56 3.66 3.73
N PHE A 69 -1.80 4.26 2.81
CA PHE A 69 -0.56 4.97 3.12
C PHE A 69 -0.71 6.44 2.78
N ARG A 70 -1.31 7.19 3.71
CA ARG A 70 -1.43 8.63 3.59
C ARG A 70 -0.21 9.32 4.19
N GLY A 71 0.21 10.39 3.54
CA GLY A 71 1.33 11.22 3.93
C GLY A 71 1.45 12.42 3.02
N ARG A 72 2.55 13.14 3.09
CA ARG A 72 2.84 14.25 2.18
C ARG A 72 2.86 13.76 0.75
N GLU A 73 2.18 14.47 -0.14
CA GLU A 73 2.15 14.18 -1.58
C GLU A 73 3.15 15.05 -2.37
N ASP A 74 3.63 16.13 -1.78
CA ASP A 74 4.62 17.05 -2.36
C ASP A 74 6.05 16.49 -2.36
N VAL A 75 6.28 15.42 -1.61
CA VAL A 75 7.60 14.79 -1.45
C VAL A 75 7.47 13.30 -1.16
N TYR A 76 8.43 12.54 -1.65
CA TYR A 76 8.64 11.17 -1.22
C TYR A 76 10.12 10.89 -0.97
N ALA A 77 10.42 9.88 -0.18
CA ALA A 77 11.78 9.40 0.00
C ALA A 77 12.06 8.24 -0.96
N GLN A 78 13.25 8.19 -1.50
CA GLN A 78 13.73 7.09 -2.31
C GLN A 78 14.80 6.32 -1.53
N ARG A 79 14.74 5.00 -1.60
CA ARG A 79 15.77 4.14 -1.02
C ARG A 79 17.07 4.26 -1.80
N PHE A 80 18.17 4.29 -1.10
CA PHE A 80 19.51 4.21 -1.66
C PHE A 80 20.34 3.14 -0.96
N VAL A 81 21.35 2.67 -1.67
CA VAL A 81 22.37 1.77 -1.12
C VAL A 81 23.73 2.40 -1.42
N THR A 82 24.57 2.54 -0.42
CA THR A 82 25.93 3.03 -0.57
C THR A 82 26.83 1.93 -1.14
N LYS A 83 28.03 2.30 -1.56
CA LYS A 83 29.04 1.34 -2.05
C LYS A 83 29.44 0.31 -0.97
N ASP A 84 29.34 0.71 0.29
CA ASP A 84 29.66 -0.14 1.46
C ASP A 84 28.47 -1.00 1.89
N GLY A 85 27.34 -0.96 1.15
CA GLY A 85 26.16 -1.76 1.41
C GLY A 85 25.20 -1.15 2.43
N GLU A 86 25.47 0.03 2.97
CA GLU A 86 24.54 0.73 3.86
C GLU A 86 23.29 1.18 3.10
N ARG A 87 22.16 1.09 3.76
CA ARG A 87 20.85 1.39 3.18
C ARG A 87 20.21 2.55 3.94
N GLY A 88 19.57 3.43 3.21
CA GLY A 88 18.88 4.55 3.79
C GLY A 88 17.79 5.10 2.87
N TYR A 89 17.09 6.11 3.34
CA TYR A 89 16.10 6.84 2.58
C TYR A 89 16.47 8.32 2.53
N GLN A 90 16.21 8.94 1.40
CA GLN A 90 16.46 10.35 1.20
C GLN A 90 15.32 10.99 0.42
N PRO A 91 14.95 12.24 0.71
CA PRO A 91 13.96 12.96 -0.08
C PRO A 91 14.46 13.11 -1.52
N VAL A 92 13.55 12.95 -2.48
CA VAL A 92 13.88 13.14 -3.90
C VAL A 92 13.78 14.61 -4.24
N CYS A 93 14.87 15.14 -4.80
CA CYS A 93 15.01 16.54 -5.17
C CYS A 93 15.61 16.63 -6.57
N ARG A 94 15.03 17.48 -7.45
CA ARG A 94 15.55 17.67 -8.82
C ARG A 94 16.92 18.33 -8.84
N ASN A 95 17.20 19.19 -7.84
CA ASN A 95 18.48 19.86 -7.69
C ASN A 95 19.54 19.03 -6.95
N ARG A 96 19.25 17.77 -6.68
CA ARG A 96 20.24 16.89 -6.08
C ARG A 96 21.46 16.76 -6.99
N TRP A 97 22.63 16.86 -6.41
CA TRP A 97 23.93 16.86 -7.08
C TRP A 97 24.30 18.18 -7.77
N SER A 98 23.50 19.22 -7.70
CA SER A 98 23.89 20.56 -8.13
C SER A 98 25.08 21.09 -7.30
N ILE A 99 25.68 22.18 -7.76
CA ILE A 99 26.79 22.84 -7.03
C ILE A 99 26.29 23.31 -5.66
N GLU A 100 25.11 23.89 -5.61
CA GLU A 100 24.47 24.39 -4.38
C GLU A 100 24.20 23.23 -3.42
N CYS A 101 23.69 22.09 -3.92
CA CYS A 101 23.46 20.90 -3.10
C CYS A 101 24.76 20.38 -2.47
N LYS A 102 25.86 20.37 -3.23
CA LYS A 102 27.19 19.99 -2.74
C LYS A 102 27.69 20.97 -1.69
N ALA A 103 27.51 22.27 -1.91
CA ALA A 103 27.89 23.33 -0.96
C ALA A 103 27.16 23.15 0.38
N HIS A 104 25.91 22.72 0.38
CA HIS A 104 25.13 22.35 1.56
C HIS A 104 25.43 20.96 2.13
N LYS A 105 26.49 20.28 1.65
CA LYS A 105 26.86 18.91 2.07
C LYS A 105 25.71 17.92 2.01
N TYR A 106 24.83 18.07 0.98
CA TYR A 106 23.65 17.25 0.74
C TYR A 106 22.58 17.26 1.85
N LYS A 107 22.63 18.24 2.74
CA LYS A 107 21.61 18.44 3.77
C LYS A 107 20.39 19.12 3.14
N CYS A 108 19.22 18.45 3.22
CA CYS A 108 17.99 18.98 2.65
C CYS A 108 17.24 19.90 3.61
N GLU A 109 17.53 19.82 4.90
CA GLU A 109 16.94 20.68 5.91
C GLU A 109 17.41 22.13 5.73
N GLY A 110 16.46 23.07 5.64
CA GLY A 110 16.77 24.49 5.44
C GLY A 110 17.40 24.86 4.09
N CYS A 111 17.48 23.95 3.11
CA CYS A 111 18.05 24.23 1.80
C CYS A 111 17.11 25.14 0.97
N ALA A 112 17.59 26.35 0.62
CA ALA A 112 16.84 27.30 -0.20
C ALA A 112 16.65 26.86 -1.67
N HIS A 113 17.53 25.97 -2.15
CA HIS A 113 17.50 25.45 -3.53
C HIS A 113 16.77 24.10 -3.64
N ARG A 114 16.00 23.75 -2.63
CA ARG A 114 15.25 22.50 -2.59
C ARG A 114 14.10 22.52 -3.59
N ASP A 115 14.13 21.58 -4.53
CA ASP A 115 13.06 21.31 -5.51
C ASP A 115 12.60 19.87 -5.36
N LEU A 116 11.64 19.65 -4.48
CA LEU A 116 11.14 18.33 -4.14
C LEU A 116 10.30 17.76 -5.28
N VAL A 117 10.35 16.46 -5.43
CA VAL A 117 9.57 15.73 -6.44
C VAL A 117 8.32 15.19 -5.76
N PRO A 118 7.11 15.55 -6.25
CA PRO A 118 5.87 15.04 -5.71
C PRO A 118 5.71 13.54 -5.96
N LEU A 119 4.96 12.88 -5.07
CA LEU A 119 4.57 11.48 -5.21
C LEU A 119 3.43 11.34 -6.21
N ASP A 120 3.72 10.86 -7.40
CA ASP A 120 2.73 10.57 -8.43
C ASP A 120 2.42 9.07 -8.56
N ASP A 121 1.40 8.75 -9.35
CA ASP A 121 0.99 7.36 -9.59
C ASP A 121 2.06 6.55 -10.33
N ALA A 122 2.88 7.18 -11.16
CA ALA A 122 3.94 6.49 -11.88
C ALA A 122 5.04 6.01 -10.93
N ILE A 123 5.33 6.77 -9.90
CA ILE A 123 6.28 6.41 -8.84
C ILE A 123 5.71 5.24 -8.02
N ILE A 124 4.44 5.31 -7.63
CA ILE A 124 3.76 4.22 -6.89
C ILE A 124 3.72 2.95 -7.75
N ARG A 125 3.40 3.04 -9.04
CA ARG A 125 3.39 1.91 -9.98
C ARG A 125 4.76 1.22 -10.05
N ARG A 126 5.85 1.98 -10.12
CA ARG A 126 7.21 1.42 -10.11
C ARG A 126 7.50 0.68 -8.81
N HIS A 127 7.12 1.26 -7.67
CA HIS A 127 7.27 0.63 -6.36
C HIS A 127 6.50 -0.70 -6.24
N LEU A 128 5.29 -0.75 -6.79
CA LEU A 128 4.43 -1.94 -6.75
C LEU A 128 4.78 -3.00 -7.81
N ASN A 129 5.74 -2.74 -8.69
CA ASN A 129 6.15 -3.67 -9.72
C ASN A 129 6.97 -4.82 -9.12
N LYS A 130 6.69 -6.06 -9.52
CA LYS A 130 7.44 -7.25 -9.09
C LYS A 130 8.94 -7.22 -9.43
N GLY A 131 9.33 -6.46 -10.46
CA GLY A 131 10.72 -6.25 -10.87
C GLY A 131 11.33 -4.96 -10.34
N ALA A 132 10.77 -4.34 -9.30
CA ALA A 132 11.25 -3.09 -8.75
C ALA A 132 12.71 -3.20 -8.31
N LYS A 133 13.51 -2.21 -8.70
CA LYS A 133 14.91 -2.06 -8.26
C LYS A 133 14.94 -1.51 -6.84
N GLU A 134 16.09 -1.58 -6.19
CA GLU A 134 16.29 -0.94 -4.86
C GLU A 134 15.89 0.54 -4.87
N THR A 135 16.16 1.25 -5.95
CA THR A 135 15.79 2.66 -6.15
C THR A 135 14.30 2.90 -6.41
N ASP A 136 13.52 1.87 -6.70
CA ASP A 136 12.06 1.98 -6.87
C ASP A 136 11.32 1.80 -5.53
N ILE A 137 12.04 1.44 -4.46
CA ILE A 137 11.49 1.38 -3.12
C ILE A 137 11.36 2.81 -2.59
N ILE A 138 10.14 3.18 -2.24
CA ILE A 138 9.82 4.51 -1.73
C ILE A 138 9.48 4.48 -0.24
N GLY A 139 9.70 5.61 0.42
CA GLY A 139 9.21 5.91 1.76
C GLY A 139 8.30 7.13 1.72
N LEU A 140 7.30 7.13 2.57
CA LEU A 140 6.40 8.26 2.72
C LEU A 140 6.81 9.10 3.92
N PHE A 141 6.54 10.39 3.85
CA PHE A 141 6.61 11.28 5.00
C PHE A 141 5.24 11.33 5.66
N PRO A 142 5.05 10.66 6.81
CA PRO A 142 3.72 10.53 7.42
C PRO A 142 3.23 11.83 8.06
N ILE A 143 4.14 12.74 8.42
CA ILE A 143 3.79 14.02 9.04
C ILE A 143 3.47 15.02 7.93
N MET A 144 2.23 15.50 7.91
CA MET A 144 1.75 16.54 6.99
C MET A 144 2.33 17.92 7.33
N GLU A 145 2.15 18.90 6.46
CA GLU A 145 2.65 20.27 6.67
C GLU A 145 1.99 20.97 7.89
N ASP A 146 0.79 20.56 8.24
CA ASP A 146 0.05 21.05 9.42
C ASP A 146 0.42 20.30 10.72
N ASN A 147 1.48 19.50 10.71
CA ASN A 147 1.94 18.64 11.80
C ASN A 147 0.94 17.53 12.22
N THR A 148 -0.06 17.25 11.39
CA THR A 148 -0.92 16.07 11.57
C THR A 148 -0.30 14.84 10.92
N CYS A 149 -0.70 13.64 11.34
CA CYS A 149 -0.36 12.40 10.68
C CYS A 149 -1.59 11.49 10.58
N PHE A 150 -1.62 10.70 9.53
CA PHE A 150 -2.66 9.70 9.33
C PHE A 150 -2.08 8.31 9.59
N PHE A 151 -2.54 7.69 10.66
CA PHE A 151 -2.32 6.26 10.88
C PHE A 151 -3.64 5.52 10.66
N PRO A 152 -3.73 4.60 9.70
CA PRO A 152 -4.88 3.73 9.61
C PRO A 152 -4.85 2.79 10.81
N ASP A 153 -5.75 3.03 11.73
CA ASP A 153 -5.90 2.16 12.89
C ASP A 153 -6.61 0.87 12.48
N PHE A 154 -5.89 -0.22 12.51
CA PHE A 154 -6.45 -1.55 12.38
C PHE A 154 -7.13 -2.04 13.67
N ILE A 155 -7.07 -1.26 14.74
CA ILE A 155 -7.62 -1.59 16.06
C ILE A 155 -8.23 -0.31 16.67
N ASN A 156 -9.48 0.00 16.35
CA ASN A 156 -10.31 1.02 17.03
C ASN A 156 -9.53 2.18 17.66
N ALA A 157 -8.96 3.05 16.88
CA ALA A 157 -8.21 4.13 17.45
C ALA A 157 -8.82 5.49 17.17
N SER A 158 -8.98 6.20 18.24
CA SER A 158 -9.13 7.64 18.25
C SER A 158 -7.84 8.30 17.72
N PRO A 159 -7.91 9.45 17.05
CA PRO A 159 -6.71 10.13 16.56
C PRO A 159 -5.77 10.44 17.72
N ILE A 160 -4.54 9.95 17.64
CA ILE A 160 -3.49 10.32 18.57
C ILE A 160 -2.94 11.66 18.09
N PHE A 161 -3.25 12.72 18.81
CA PHE A 161 -2.56 14.00 18.68
C PHE A 161 -1.21 13.87 19.39
N VAL A 162 -0.14 14.13 18.70
CA VAL A 162 1.20 14.30 19.26
C VAL A 162 1.49 15.78 19.39
#